data_c84a52331cf5e96ec5cf53476f583e36
#
_entry.id   c84a52331cf5e96ec5cf53476f583e36
#
_cell.length_a   1.000
_cell.length_b   1.000
_cell.length_c   1.000
_cell.angle_alpha   90.00
_cell.angle_beta   90.00
_cell.angle_gamma   90.00
#
_symmetry.space_group_name_H-M   'P 1'
#
loop_
_entity.id
_entity.type
_entity.pdbx_description
1 polymer ?
#
loop_
_entity_poly.entity_id
_entity_poly.type
_entity_poly.pdbx_seq_one_letter_code
_entity_poly.pdbx_strand_id
1 'polypeptide(L)' 'MNNSGNDKYLLTPGPLTTSLATKRAMLRDWGSRDTDFIAITRRIQDRLLAIAGVEDSHVAVPVQGSGTF' A
#
# COMPACT_ATOMS: atom_id res chain seq x y z
N MET A 1 14.62 9.11 -0.53
CA MET A 1 13.80 8.21 0.27
C MET A 1 14.21 8.35 1.73
N ASN A 2 13.22 8.53 2.60
CA ASN A 2 13.47 8.78 4.01
C ASN A 2 13.35 7.48 4.80
N ASN A 3 14.48 6.84 5.14
CA ASN A 3 14.51 5.64 5.95
C ASN A 3 15.43 5.88 7.15
N SER A 4 15.67 4.86 7.96
CA SER A 4 16.39 4.99 9.20
C SER A 4 17.90 5.20 9.05
N GLY A 5 18.41 5.43 7.87
CA GLY A 5 19.83 5.66 7.61
C GLY A 5 20.70 4.41 7.63
N ASN A 6 20.32 3.39 8.39
CA ASN A 6 21.03 2.11 8.44
C ASN A 6 20.42 1.05 7.53
N ASP A 7 19.28 1.34 6.95
CA ASP A 7 18.61 0.40 6.07
C ASP A 7 19.31 0.35 4.71
N LYS A 8 19.41 -0.85 4.17
CA LYS A 8 19.88 -1.05 2.81
C LYS A 8 18.81 -0.61 1.82
N TYR A 9 19.23 -0.15 0.66
CA TYR A 9 18.30 0.11 -0.44
C TYR A 9 18.04 -1.20 -1.18
N LEU A 10 16.84 -1.74 -0.99
CA LEU A 10 16.42 -2.98 -1.63
C LEU A 10 15.51 -2.63 -2.82
N LEU A 11 15.97 -2.94 -4.01
CA LEU A 11 15.25 -2.64 -5.25
C LEU A 11 14.76 -3.93 -5.91
N THR A 12 14.35 -4.89 -5.09
CA THR A 12 13.87 -6.19 -5.54
C THR A 12 12.35 -6.22 -5.59
N PRO A 13 11.74 -7.21 -6.26
CA PRO A 13 10.28 -7.36 -6.22
C PRO A 13 9.72 -7.54 -4.81
N GLY A 14 10.55 -8.01 -3.88
CA GLY A 14 10.24 -8.13 -2.47
C GLY A 14 11.29 -8.95 -1.75
N PRO A 15 11.72 -8.51 -0.59
CA PRO A 15 11.38 -7.22 0.04
C PRO A 15 12.01 -6.03 -0.69
N LEU A 16 11.45 -4.86 -0.47
CA LEU A 16 11.97 -3.61 -1.02
C LEU A 16 12.09 -2.56 0.07
N THR A 17 12.93 -1.57 -0.16
CA THR A 17 13.10 -0.46 0.78
C THR A 17 11.90 0.47 0.73
N THR A 18 11.38 0.82 1.90
CA THR A 18 10.27 1.76 2.03
C THR A 18 10.70 2.95 2.89
N SER A 19 9.97 4.04 2.79
CA SER A 19 10.22 5.23 3.61
C SER A 19 9.92 4.96 5.08
N LEU A 20 10.48 5.78 5.96
CA LEU A 20 10.19 5.68 7.39
C LEU A 20 8.71 5.90 7.69
N ALA A 21 8.06 6.82 6.97
CA ALA A 21 6.63 7.06 7.14
C ALA A 21 5.82 5.81 6.81
N THR A 22 6.15 5.10 5.74
CA THR A 22 5.49 3.85 5.38
C THR A 22 5.70 2.79 6.45
N LYS A 23 6.93 2.67 6.97
CA LYS A 23 7.23 1.71 8.04
C LYS A 23 6.43 2.01 9.31
N ARG A 24 6.31 3.28 9.68
CA ARG A 24 5.54 3.69 10.86
C ARG A 24 4.06 3.35 10.72
N ALA A 25 3.52 3.46 9.53
CA ALA A 25 2.13 3.11 9.28
C ALA A 25 1.85 1.62 9.51
N MET A 26 2.87 0.77 9.46
CA MET A 26 2.75 -0.66 9.66
C MET A 26 2.92 -1.11 11.12
N LEU A 27 3.08 -0.20 12.05
CA LEU A 27 3.30 -0.54 13.47
C LEU A 27 2.03 -0.92 14.22
N ARG A 28 0.90 -0.91 13.56
CA ARG A 28 -0.39 -1.18 14.18
C ARG A 28 -0.99 -2.47 13.62
N ASP A 29 -1.56 -3.27 14.50
CA ASP A 29 -2.30 -4.45 14.07
C ASP A 29 -3.70 -4.04 13.59
N TRP A 30 -4.08 -4.54 12.43
CA TRP A 30 -5.37 -4.24 11.81
C TRP A 30 -6.19 -5.51 11.67
N GLY A 31 -7.43 -5.45 12.10
CA GLY A 31 -8.40 -6.50 11.80
C GLY A 31 -9.03 -6.27 10.43
N SER A 32 -9.22 -7.33 9.67
CA SER A 32 -9.77 -7.20 8.32
C SER A 32 -11.20 -6.64 8.29
N ARG A 33 -11.91 -6.69 9.42
CA ARG A 33 -13.26 -6.17 9.55
C ARG A 33 -13.35 -4.88 10.34
N ASP A 34 -12.21 -4.34 10.78
CA ASP A 34 -12.20 -3.04 11.45
C ASP A 34 -12.70 -1.97 10.52
N THR A 35 -13.56 -1.09 11.04
CA THR A 35 -14.11 0.02 10.26
C THR A 35 -13.00 0.89 9.69
N ASP A 36 -11.97 1.17 10.47
CA ASP A 36 -10.84 1.98 10.03
C ASP A 36 -10.08 1.29 8.88
N PHE A 37 -9.90 -0.02 8.95
CA PHE A 37 -9.22 -0.76 7.90
C PHE A 37 -10.04 -0.79 6.61
N ILE A 38 -11.34 -0.97 6.72
CA ILE A 38 -12.25 -0.92 5.57
C ILE A 38 -12.17 0.45 4.90
N ALA A 39 -12.14 1.53 5.70
CA ALA A 39 -12.02 2.88 5.17
C ALA A 39 -10.69 3.11 4.45
N ILE A 40 -9.60 2.56 4.98
CA ILE A 40 -8.28 2.64 4.33
C ILE A 40 -8.32 1.90 2.98
N THR A 41 -8.86 0.71 2.94
CA THR A 41 -8.98 -0.08 1.71
C THR A 41 -9.77 0.69 0.65
N ARG A 42 -10.90 1.27 1.04
CA ARG A 42 -11.72 2.07 0.11
C ARG A 42 -10.95 3.27 -0.42
N ARG A 43 -10.21 3.94 0.43
CA ARG A 43 -9.42 5.11 0.02
C ARG A 43 -8.30 4.71 -0.95
N ILE A 44 -7.67 3.56 -0.75
CA ILE A 44 -6.68 3.03 -1.68
C ILE A 44 -7.31 2.78 -3.05
N GLN A 45 -8.47 2.13 -3.07
CA GLN A 45 -9.21 1.87 -4.30
C GLN A 45 -9.53 3.16 -5.04
N ASP A 46 -10.09 4.14 -4.34
CA ASP A 46 -10.48 5.42 -4.94
C ASP A 46 -9.26 6.17 -5.50
N ARG A 47 -8.16 6.17 -4.78
CA ARG A 47 -6.94 6.86 -5.23
C ARG A 47 -6.31 6.19 -6.44
N LEU A 48 -6.31 4.86 -6.49
CA LEU A 48 -5.80 4.14 -7.65
C LEU A 48 -6.62 4.44 -8.90
N LEU A 49 -7.94 4.48 -8.76
CA LEU A 49 -8.83 4.84 -9.87
C LEU A 49 -8.60 6.28 -10.34
N ALA A 50 -8.38 7.20 -9.41
CA ALA A 50 -8.11 8.59 -9.73
C ALA A 50 -6.77 8.74 -10.47
N ILE A 51 -5.73 8.05 -10.02
CA ILE A 51 -4.42 8.08 -10.67
C ILE A 51 -4.51 7.54 -12.10
N ALA A 52 -5.28 6.48 -12.29
CA ALA A 52 -5.48 5.89 -13.62
C ALA A 52 -6.48 6.67 -14.50
N GLY A 53 -7.25 7.58 -13.91
CA GLY A 53 -8.24 8.36 -14.64
C GLY A 53 -9.44 7.56 -15.10
N VAL A 54 -9.83 6.52 -14.35
CA VAL A 54 -10.88 5.58 -14.75
C VAL A 54 -11.99 5.41 -13.69
N GLU A 55 -12.17 6.42 -12.83
CA GLU A 55 -13.16 6.38 -11.74
C GLU A 55 -14.57 6.09 -12.22
N ASP A 56 -14.92 6.51 -13.42
CA ASP A 56 -16.30 6.38 -13.95
C ASP A 56 -16.54 5.07 -14.67
N SER A 57 -15.52 4.29 -14.93
CA SER A 57 -15.63 3.11 -15.80
C SER A 57 -15.05 1.83 -15.21
N HIS A 58 -14.28 1.91 -14.13
CA HIS A 58 -13.56 0.78 -13.57
C HIS A 58 -13.74 0.72 -12.07
N VAL A 59 -13.48 -0.45 -11.52
CA VAL A 59 -13.33 -0.65 -10.07
C VAL A 59 -11.91 -1.18 -9.80
N ALA A 60 -11.38 -0.86 -8.63
CA ALA A 60 -10.09 -1.39 -8.20
C ALA A 60 -10.33 -2.60 -7.30
N VAL A 61 -9.66 -3.70 -7.59
CA VAL A 61 -9.77 -4.93 -6.81
C VAL A 61 -8.37 -5.32 -6.31
N PRO A 62 -8.02 -4.98 -5.06
CA PRO A 62 -6.74 -5.41 -4.50
C PRO A 62 -6.71 -6.92 -4.36
N VAL A 63 -5.63 -7.53 -4.80
CA VAL A 63 -5.43 -8.97 -4.64
C VAL A 63 -4.07 -9.21 -4.01
N GLN A 64 -4.00 -10.25 -3.19
CA GLN A 64 -2.76 -10.66 -2.58
C GLN A 64 -1.85 -11.31 -3.61
N GLY A 65 -0.57 -10.94 -3.57
CA GLY A 65 0.41 -11.52 -4.48
C GLY A 65 1.75 -10.81 -4.37
N SER A 66 2.75 -11.40 -4.97
CA SER A 66 4.07 -10.78 -5.08
C SER A 66 4.17 -9.93 -6.33
N GLY A 67 5.27 -9.19 -6.48
CA GLY A 67 5.55 -8.44 -7.70
C GLY A 67 5.68 -9.33 -8.93
N THR A 68 5.93 -10.61 -8.73
CA THR A 68 5.99 -11.59 -9.83
C THR A 68 4.58 -12.01 -10.28
N PHE A 69 3.61 -11.87 -9.41
CA PHE A 69 2.23 -12.25 -9.70
C PHE A 69 1.68 -11.51 -10.90
#